data_3ef43aa16e494542ea909085ad25f04b
#
_entry.id   3ef43aa16e494542ea909085ad25f04b
#
_cell.length_a   1.000
_cell.length_b   1.000
_cell.length_c   1.000
_cell.angle_alpha   90.00
_cell.angle_beta   90.00
_cell.angle_gamma   90.00
#
_symmetry.space_group_name_H-M   'P 1'
#
loop_
_entity.id
_entity.type
_entity.pdbx_description
1 polymer ?
#
loop_
_entity_poly.entity_id
_entity_poly.type
_entity_poly.pdbx_seq_one_letter_code
_entity_poly.pdbx_strand_id
1 'polypeptide(L)'
;MSKNPKLYYTAGELADLFELPKQTLLYYDKMGVLSPEFISENNYRHYSLKQYLILEIILNMRKLGIPISKIRQYLDERSIDSLQSILQAKDRECEEIIARNEKIRKNIHVVFQQLDKIRESRLDQITVTFRRSKRFLFSTVPPECSGNDSIKILAKHNMKVFSKEHFKEKAVGWLADKDCFLAGEYSRPLAYFSSVNPDYHGKMECYTRPAGLYMTQRFQGTFREHVKELAELFKTYMQRNKLHAVDNLYIMPLKNHWMTPEPDEYIYQISLQVEPDEN
;
A
#
# COMPACT_ATOMS: atom_id res chain seq x y z
N MET A 1 41.67 -36.16 40.88
CA MET A 1 42.05 -36.19 39.46
C MET A 1 42.01 -34.75 38.96
N SER A 2 43.17 -34.14 38.71
CA SER A 2 43.26 -32.77 38.17
C SER A 2 42.66 -32.77 36.76
N LYS A 3 41.50 -32.15 36.57
CA LYS A 3 40.93 -31.95 35.26
C LYS A 3 41.86 -31.03 34.47
N ASN A 4 42.34 -31.51 33.33
CA ASN A 4 43.25 -30.80 32.46
C ASN A 4 42.67 -29.40 32.12
N PRO A 5 43.27 -28.27 32.53
CA PRO A 5 42.67 -26.95 32.43
C PRO A 5 42.47 -26.48 30.99
N LYS A 6 43.02 -27.17 29.98
CA LYS A 6 42.84 -26.86 28.54
C LYS A 6 41.53 -27.36 27.92
N LEU A 7 40.67 -28.07 28.68
CA LEU A 7 39.42 -28.67 28.16
C LEU A 7 38.18 -27.81 28.41
N TYR A 8 38.29 -26.72 29.15
CA TYR A 8 37.15 -25.89 29.54
C TYR A 8 37.47 -24.42 29.35
N TYR A 9 36.48 -23.70 28.86
CA TYR A 9 36.48 -22.24 28.67
C TYR A 9 35.63 -21.58 29.77
N THR A 10 36.08 -20.46 30.29
CA THR A 10 35.22 -19.59 31.11
C THR A 10 34.18 -18.89 30.21
N ALA A 11 33.16 -18.31 30.82
CA ALA A 11 32.14 -17.56 30.06
C ALA A 11 32.76 -16.39 29.27
N GLY A 12 33.82 -15.76 29.77
CA GLY A 12 34.54 -14.70 29.02
C GLY A 12 35.26 -15.27 27.80
N GLU A 13 36.11 -16.26 28.02
CA GLU A 13 36.89 -16.91 26.94
C GLU A 13 36.00 -17.52 25.86
N LEU A 14 34.87 -18.17 26.21
CA LEU A 14 33.93 -18.69 25.21
C LEU A 14 33.21 -17.56 24.46
N ALA A 15 32.86 -16.47 25.13
CA ALA A 15 32.24 -15.29 24.50
C ALA A 15 33.20 -14.62 23.51
N ASP A 16 34.47 -14.49 23.91
CA ASP A 16 35.50 -13.87 23.06
C ASP A 16 35.75 -14.68 21.78
N LEU A 17 35.71 -16.03 21.84
CA LEU A 17 35.82 -16.89 20.65
C LEU A 17 34.74 -16.64 19.59
N PHE A 18 33.57 -16.19 20.02
CA PHE A 18 32.42 -15.91 19.14
C PHE A 18 32.15 -14.40 18.96
N GLU A 19 33.06 -13.54 19.44
CA GLU A 19 32.94 -12.08 19.41
C GLU A 19 31.62 -11.59 20.04
N LEU A 20 31.21 -12.20 21.16
CA LEU A 20 29.97 -11.92 21.86
C LEU A 20 30.21 -11.21 23.20
N PRO A 21 29.28 -10.34 23.63
CA PRO A 21 29.28 -9.92 25.05
C PRO A 21 29.07 -11.11 25.98
N LYS A 22 29.85 -11.18 27.06
CA LYS A 22 29.72 -12.22 28.11
C LYS A 22 28.26 -12.35 28.62
N GLN A 23 27.52 -11.25 28.70
CA GLN A 23 26.12 -11.24 29.10
C GLN A 23 25.22 -12.11 28.20
N THR A 24 25.58 -12.31 26.95
CA THR A 24 24.85 -13.19 26.03
C THR A 24 24.85 -14.63 26.50
N LEU A 25 26.00 -15.12 26.96
CA LEU A 25 26.09 -16.47 27.52
C LEU A 25 25.30 -16.62 28.83
N LEU A 26 25.37 -15.61 29.69
CA LEU A 26 24.58 -15.58 30.93
C LEU A 26 23.08 -15.55 30.65
N TYR A 27 22.67 -14.83 29.59
CA TYR A 27 21.29 -14.82 29.13
C TYR A 27 20.86 -16.20 28.60
N TYR A 28 21.69 -16.88 27.82
CA TYR A 28 21.39 -18.22 27.31
C TYR A 28 21.31 -19.27 28.41
N ASP A 29 22.16 -19.15 29.45
CA ASP A 29 22.06 -19.97 30.63
C ASP A 29 20.74 -19.74 31.38
N LYS A 30 20.35 -18.47 31.60
CA LYS A 30 19.07 -18.10 32.22
C LYS A 30 17.86 -18.59 31.42
N MET A 31 17.95 -18.60 30.10
CA MET A 31 16.88 -19.11 29.22
C MET A 31 16.89 -20.64 29.11
N GLY A 32 17.84 -21.32 29.73
CA GLY A 32 17.98 -22.77 29.72
C GLY A 32 18.31 -23.36 28.34
N VAL A 33 18.92 -22.56 27.45
CA VAL A 33 19.29 -22.98 26.08
C VAL A 33 20.79 -23.34 26.00
N LEU A 34 21.63 -22.80 26.89
CA LEU A 34 23.03 -23.09 27.00
C LEU A 34 23.46 -23.04 28.49
N SER A 35 23.46 -24.16 29.19
CA SER A 35 23.94 -24.22 30.55
C SER A 35 25.45 -24.57 30.59
N PRO A 36 26.22 -24.06 31.58
CA PRO A 36 27.61 -24.43 31.73
C PRO A 36 27.74 -25.92 32.06
N GLU A 37 28.89 -26.52 31.75
CA GLU A 37 29.20 -27.89 32.12
C GLU A 37 29.28 -28.06 33.65
N PHE A 38 29.88 -27.08 34.32
CA PHE A 38 29.90 -26.96 35.78
C PHE A 38 30.18 -25.51 36.20
N ILE A 39 29.89 -25.20 37.45
CA ILE A 39 30.25 -23.96 38.11
C ILE A 39 31.29 -24.30 39.16
N SER A 40 32.47 -23.61 39.14
CA SER A 40 33.53 -23.81 40.11
C SER A 40 33.18 -23.20 41.47
N GLU A 41 33.95 -23.54 42.50
CA GLU A 41 33.82 -23.01 43.88
C GLU A 41 33.88 -21.47 43.93
N ASN A 42 34.62 -20.86 43.00
CA ASN A 42 34.74 -19.42 42.85
C ASN A 42 33.58 -18.80 42.01
N ASN A 43 32.52 -19.52 41.78
CA ASN A 43 31.33 -19.11 41.04
C ASN A 43 31.57 -18.80 39.54
N TYR A 44 32.67 -19.31 38.95
CA TYR A 44 32.94 -19.21 37.51
C TYR A 44 32.26 -20.37 36.78
N ARG A 45 31.55 -19.98 35.68
CA ARG A 45 30.93 -20.90 34.73
C ARG A 45 31.96 -21.45 33.77
N HIS A 46 31.98 -22.74 33.60
CA HIS A 46 32.90 -23.47 32.73
C HIS A 46 32.12 -24.21 31.63
N TYR A 47 32.59 -24.09 30.43
CA TYR A 47 31.98 -24.63 29.22
C TYR A 47 32.98 -25.55 28.50
N SER A 48 32.52 -26.73 28.08
CA SER A 48 33.31 -27.69 27.31
C SER A 48 33.09 -27.53 25.80
N LEU A 49 33.78 -28.38 25.02
CA LEU A 49 33.54 -28.46 23.56
C LEU A 49 32.08 -28.76 23.22
N LYS A 50 31.37 -29.50 24.06
CA LYS A 50 29.95 -29.79 23.88
C LYS A 50 29.11 -28.47 23.86
N GLN A 51 29.36 -27.60 24.83
CA GLN A 51 28.69 -26.31 24.91
C GLN A 51 29.13 -25.35 23.79
N TYR A 52 30.37 -25.41 23.34
CA TYR A 52 30.85 -24.71 22.17
C TYR A 52 29.99 -25.06 20.92
N LEU A 53 29.81 -26.37 20.65
CA LEU A 53 28.99 -26.83 19.52
C LEU A 53 27.50 -26.42 19.64
N ILE A 54 26.97 -26.41 20.87
CA ILE A 54 25.60 -25.95 21.14
C ILE A 54 25.50 -24.44 20.87
N LEU A 55 26.48 -23.66 21.33
CA LEU A 55 26.49 -22.20 21.06
C LEU A 55 26.54 -21.89 19.57
N GLU A 56 27.34 -22.62 18.80
CA GLU A 56 27.39 -22.50 17.33
C GLU A 56 26.01 -22.73 16.71
N ILE A 57 25.28 -23.75 17.11
CA ILE A 57 23.89 -23.99 16.63
C ILE A 57 22.99 -22.84 17.00
N ILE A 58 23.02 -22.39 18.26
CA ILE A 58 22.19 -21.26 18.73
C ILE A 58 22.45 -20.04 17.89
N LEU A 59 23.70 -19.66 17.68
CA LEU A 59 24.06 -18.45 16.93
C LEU A 59 23.62 -18.51 15.46
N ASN A 60 23.84 -19.65 14.80
CA ASN A 60 23.41 -19.84 13.41
C ASN A 60 21.88 -19.77 13.27
N MET A 61 21.14 -20.42 14.15
CA MET A 61 19.68 -20.31 14.12
C MET A 61 19.18 -18.91 14.47
N ARG A 62 19.84 -18.20 15.39
CA ARG A 62 19.52 -16.80 15.71
C ARG A 62 19.75 -15.87 14.52
N LYS A 63 20.83 -16.08 13.73
CA LYS A 63 21.06 -15.33 12.46
C LYS A 63 19.92 -15.51 11.46
N LEU A 64 19.28 -16.67 11.44
CA LEU A 64 18.08 -16.93 10.63
C LEU A 64 16.80 -16.32 11.26
N GLY A 65 16.90 -15.65 12.43
CA GLY A 65 15.75 -15.08 13.12
C GLY A 65 14.86 -16.10 13.83
N ILE A 66 15.36 -17.32 14.08
CA ILE A 66 14.61 -18.34 14.82
C ILE A 66 14.55 -17.96 16.31
N PRO A 67 13.36 -17.93 16.95
CA PRO A 67 13.21 -17.58 18.35
C PRO A 67 13.91 -18.57 19.28
N ILE A 68 14.47 -18.09 20.40
CA ILE A 68 15.19 -18.91 21.39
C ILE A 68 14.35 -20.09 21.89
N SER A 69 13.04 -19.89 22.10
CA SER A 69 12.13 -20.96 22.52
C SER A 69 12.08 -22.14 21.54
N LYS A 70 12.12 -21.84 20.24
CA LYS A 70 12.16 -22.87 19.18
C LYS A 70 13.53 -23.53 19.09
N ILE A 71 14.60 -22.77 19.30
CA ILE A 71 15.96 -23.30 19.35
C ILE A 71 16.10 -24.28 20.54
N ARG A 72 15.57 -23.91 21.71
CA ARG A 72 15.56 -24.79 22.89
C ARG A 72 14.85 -26.11 22.61
N GLN A 73 13.62 -26.02 22.06
CA GLN A 73 12.86 -27.23 21.70
C GLN A 73 13.65 -28.14 20.73
N TYR A 74 14.28 -27.52 19.71
CA TYR A 74 15.16 -28.28 18.79
C TYR A 74 16.34 -28.93 19.47
N LEU A 75 17.01 -28.25 20.43
CA LEU A 75 18.17 -28.76 21.13
C LEU A 75 17.82 -29.96 22.02
N ASP A 76 16.58 -30.03 22.52
CA ASP A 76 16.08 -31.15 23.34
C ASP A 76 15.80 -32.41 22.48
N GLU A 77 15.35 -32.23 21.21
CA GLU A 77 14.92 -33.30 20.31
C GLU A 77 15.66 -33.27 18.96
N ARG A 78 16.99 -33.13 19.00
CA ARG A 78 17.79 -32.97 17.75
C ARG A 78 17.67 -34.18 16.83
N SER A 79 17.18 -33.92 15.62
CA SER A 79 17.15 -34.89 14.52
C SER A 79 17.22 -34.15 13.17
N ILE A 80 17.48 -34.89 12.11
CA ILE A 80 17.43 -34.36 10.74
C ILE A 80 16.03 -33.81 10.43
N ASP A 81 14.98 -34.55 10.82
CA ASP A 81 13.60 -34.19 10.55
C ASP A 81 13.18 -32.93 11.31
N SER A 82 13.59 -32.80 12.60
CA SER A 82 13.31 -31.60 13.40
C SER A 82 14.05 -30.37 12.85
N LEU A 83 15.30 -30.52 12.39
CA LEU A 83 16.03 -29.44 11.72
C LEU A 83 15.35 -29.02 10.40
N GLN A 84 15.01 -30.00 9.58
CA GLN A 84 14.32 -29.75 8.30
C GLN A 84 12.99 -29.02 8.52
N SER A 85 12.19 -29.46 9.50
CA SER A 85 10.90 -28.86 9.82
C SER A 85 11.03 -27.38 10.24
N ILE A 86 11.98 -27.06 11.11
CA ILE A 86 12.18 -25.68 11.59
C ILE A 86 12.68 -24.75 10.47
N LEU A 87 13.58 -25.27 9.60
CA LEU A 87 14.08 -24.51 8.45
C LEU A 87 13.01 -24.30 7.39
N GLN A 88 12.20 -25.31 7.08
CA GLN A 88 11.06 -25.17 6.15
C GLN A 88 10.00 -24.19 6.67
N ALA A 89 9.74 -24.17 7.98
CA ALA A 89 8.84 -23.18 8.56
C ALA A 89 9.38 -21.76 8.39
N LYS A 90 10.70 -21.57 8.57
CA LYS A 90 11.33 -20.26 8.37
C LYS A 90 11.39 -19.83 6.92
N ASP A 91 11.60 -20.76 6.01
CA ASP A 91 11.59 -20.52 4.57
C ASP A 91 10.22 -20.02 4.11
N ARG A 92 9.13 -20.69 4.52
CA ARG A 92 7.76 -20.20 4.25
C ARG A 92 7.49 -18.80 4.79
N GLU A 93 7.95 -18.49 6.01
CA GLU A 93 7.84 -17.15 6.58
C GLU A 93 8.56 -16.10 5.70
N CYS A 94 9.75 -16.44 5.20
CA CYS A 94 10.51 -15.58 4.28
C CYS A 94 9.77 -15.37 2.95
N GLU A 95 9.20 -16.42 2.37
CA GLU A 95 8.39 -16.33 1.14
C GLU A 95 7.19 -15.39 1.32
N GLU A 96 6.47 -15.50 2.45
CA GLU A 96 5.34 -14.61 2.76
C GLU A 96 5.78 -13.14 2.89
N ILE A 97 6.93 -12.89 3.54
CA ILE A 97 7.50 -11.54 3.68
C ILE A 97 7.89 -10.98 2.30
N ILE A 98 8.53 -11.79 1.45
CA ILE A 98 8.92 -11.40 0.09
C ILE A 98 7.68 -11.05 -0.73
N ALA A 99 6.68 -11.92 -0.77
CA ALA A 99 5.44 -11.70 -1.50
C ALA A 99 4.72 -10.42 -1.05
N ARG A 100 4.66 -10.17 0.27
CA ARG A 100 4.10 -8.95 0.84
C ARG A 100 4.89 -7.70 0.41
N ASN A 101 6.22 -7.75 0.47
CA ASN A 101 7.07 -6.62 0.08
C ASN A 101 7.02 -6.34 -1.43
N GLU A 102 6.95 -7.35 -2.27
CA GLU A 102 6.74 -7.20 -3.71
C GLU A 102 5.42 -6.49 -4.02
N LYS A 103 4.36 -6.83 -3.30
CA LYS A 103 3.07 -6.16 -3.44
C LYS A 103 3.14 -4.68 -3.04
N ILE A 104 3.80 -4.37 -1.92
CA ILE A 104 4.04 -2.98 -1.49
C ILE A 104 4.82 -2.23 -2.58
N ARG A 105 5.87 -2.83 -3.12
CA ARG A 105 6.70 -2.24 -4.18
C ARG A 105 5.89 -1.95 -5.44
N LYS A 106 5.04 -2.88 -5.88
CA LYS A 106 4.13 -2.65 -7.03
C LYS A 106 3.21 -1.45 -6.79
N ASN A 107 2.64 -1.32 -5.59
CA ASN A 107 1.80 -0.18 -5.25
C ASN A 107 2.57 1.15 -5.27
N ILE A 108 3.80 1.18 -4.78
CA ILE A 108 4.68 2.36 -4.83
C ILE A 108 4.96 2.76 -6.29
N HIS A 109 5.26 1.82 -7.17
CA HIS A 109 5.49 2.11 -8.59
C HIS A 109 4.25 2.70 -9.28
N VAL A 110 3.04 2.27 -8.93
CA VAL A 110 1.80 2.88 -9.44
C VAL A 110 1.72 4.36 -9.04
N VAL A 111 2.07 4.69 -7.80
CA VAL A 111 2.11 6.08 -7.33
C VAL A 111 3.15 6.90 -8.10
N PHE A 112 4.36 6.37 -8.32
CA PHE A 112 5.38 7.05 -9.12
C PHE A 112 4.89 7.35 -10.54
N GLN A 113 4.28 6.38 -11.22
CA GLN A 113 3.69 6.60 -12.55
C GLN A 113 2.61 7.68 -12.54
N GLN A 114 1.83 7.81 -11.47
CA GLN A 114 0.85 8.88 -11.34
C GLN A 114 1.52 10.25 -11.16
N LEU A 115 2.56 10.33 -10.33
CA LEU A 115 3.33 11.57 -10.13
C LEU A 115 3.99 12.04 -11.43
N ASP A 116 4.56 11.13 -12.22
CA ASP A 116 5.16 11.48 -13.52
C ASP A 116 4.11 12.01 -14.48
N LYS A 117 2.93 11.37 -14.57
CA LYS A 117 1.81 11.88 -15.39
C LYS A 117 1.33 13.26 -14.97
N ILE A 118 1.40 13.59 -13.67
CA ILE A 118 1.04 14.93 -13.17
C ILE A 118 2.10 15.94 -13.60
N ARG A 119 3.39 15.62 -13.49
CA ARG A 119 4.51 16.50 -13.90
C ARG A 119 4.50 16.80 -15.40
N GLU A 120 4.15 15.81 -16.21
CA GLU A 120 4.08 15.93 -17.68
C GLU A 120 2.76 16.56 -18.16
N SER A 121 1.80 16.78 -17.26
CA SER A 121 0.47 17.24 -17.64
C SER A 121 0.47 18.67 -18.10
N ARG A 122 -0.03 18.92 -19.31
CA ARG A 122 -0.37 20.28 -19.76
C ARG A 122 -1.70 20.68 -19.12
N LEU A 123 -1.70 21.84 -18.49
CA LEU A 123 -2.90 22.48 -17.95
C LEU A 123 -3.60 23.25 -19.09
N ASP A 124 -4.88 23.51 -18.93
CA ASP A 124 -5.69 24.45 -19.75
C ASP A 124 -5.81 24.07 -21.23
N GLN A 125 -5.53 22.82 -21.61
CA GLN A 125 -5.74 22.31 -22.94
C GLN A 125 -6.88 21.30 -22.99
N ILE A 126 -7.94 21.62 -23.79
CA ILE A 126 -8.99 20.65 -24.08
C ILE A 126 -8.47 19.59 -25.06
N THR A 127 -8.72 18.35 -24.76
CA THR A 127 -8.44 17.21 -25.64
C THR A 127 -9.70 16.36 -25.80
N VAL A 128 -9.97 15.87 -27.02
CA VAL A 128 -11.04 14.92 -27.28
C VAL A 128 -10.42 13.58 -27.67
N THR A 129 -10.71 12.54 -26.91
CA THR A 129 -10.15 11.21 -27.13
C THR A 129 -11.20 10.12 -26.95
N PHE A 130 -11.14 9.09 -27.80
CA PHE A 130 -11.95 7.90 -27.59
C PHE A 130 -11.45 7.12 -26.36
N ARG A 131 -12.34 6.83 -25.43
CA ARG A 131 -12.06 6.02 -24.25
C ARG A 131 -12.88 4.74 -24.26
N ARG A 132 -12.23 3.64 -23.95
CA ARG A 132 -12.90 2.34 -23.74
C ARG A 132 -13.77 2.40 -22.49
N SER A 133 -14.75 1.52 -22.42
CA SER A 133 -15.54 1.33 -21.20
C SER A 133 -14.63 1.06 -19.98
N LYS A 134 -15.01 1.60 -18.84
CA LYS A 134 -14.24 1.45 -17.59
C LYS A 134 -15.18 1.19 -16.42
N ARG A 135 -14.86 0.21 -15.59
CA ARG A 135 -15.63 -0.13 -14.37
C ARG A 135 -15.20 0.76 -13.21
N PHE A 136 -16.18 1.26 -12.48
CA PHE A 136 -16.00 2.05 -11.27
C PHE A 136 -16.85 1.51 -10.14
N LEU A 137 -16.34 1.59 -8.91
CA LEU A 137 -17.19 1.55 -7.73
C LEU A 137 -17.85 2.92 -7.58
N PHE A 138 -19.18 2.97 -7.48
CA PHE A 138 -19.94 4.17 -7.21
C PHE A 138 -20.50 4.16 -5.79
N SER A 139 -20.59 5.36 -5.21
CA SER A 139 -21.38 5.62 -4.00
C SER A 139 -22.23 6.85 -4.28
N THR A 140 -23.50 6.60 -4.62
CA THR A 140 -24.47 7.65 -4.95
C THR A 140 -24.71 8.58 -3.77
N VAL A 141 -24.86 9.86 -4.05
CA VAL A 141 -25.22 10.90 -3.08
C VAL A 141 -26.67 11.31 -3.35
N PRO A 142 -27.60 11.01 -2.43
CA PRO A 142 -29.01 11.38 -2.60
C PRO A 142 -29.21 12.91 -2.73
N PRO A 143 -30.19 13.37 -3.52
CA PRO A 143 -30.42 14.82 -3.73
C PRO A 143 -30.72 15.59 -2.46
N GLU A 144 -31.39 14.96 -1.48
CA GLU A 144 -31.74 15.52 -0.18
C GLU A 144 -30.60 15.51 0.84
N CYS A 145 -29.46 14.94 0.47
CA CYS A 145 -28.34 14.75 1.38
C CYS A 145 -27.72 16.09 1.83
N SER A 146 -27.51 16.28 3.12
CA SER A 146 -26.76 17.43 3.64
C SER A 146 -25.28 17.37 3.28
N GLY A 147 -24.57 18.49 3.38
CA GLY A 147 -23.11 18.51 3.17
C GLY A 147 -22.37 17.56 4.11
N ASN A 148 -22.78 17.47 5.37
CA ASN A 148 -22.19 16.56 6.35
C ASN A 148 -22.46 15.08 6.02
N ASP A 149 -23.63 14.76 5.48
CA ASP A 149 -23.95 13.39 5.10
C ASP A 149 -23.22 12.98 3.81
N SER A 150 -23.00 13.91 2.89
CA SER A 150 -22.14 13.70 1.71
C SER A 150 -20.70 13.32 2.13
N ILE A 151 -20.15 13.98 3.15
CA ILE A 151 -18.84 13.64 3.72
C ILE A 151 -18.85 12.23 4.31
N LYS A 152 -19.91 11.82 5.03
CA LYS A 152 -20.03 10.43 5.53
C LYS A 152 -20.07 9.40 4.42
N ILE A 153 -20.75 9.71 3.30
CA ILE A 153 -20.77 8.83 2.11
C ILE A 153 -19.36 8.72 1.52
N LEU A 154 -18.64 9.85 1.37
CA LEU A 154 -17.25 9.86 0.92
C LEU A 154 -16.34 9.03 1.84
N ALA A 155 -16.47 9.19 3.16
CA ALA A 155 -15.70 8.43 4.13
C ALA A 155 -15.95 6.92 4.01
N LYS A 156 -17.22 6.50 3.88
CA LYS A 156 -17.59 5.10 3.65
C LYS A 156 -17.05 4.58 2.30
N HIS A 157 -17.08 5.41 1.25
CA HIS A 157 -16.49 5.07 -0.04
C HIS A 157 -14.97 4.85 0.08
N ASN A 158 -14.27 5.77 0.74
CA ASN A 158 -12.84 5.66 1.02
C ASN A 158 -12.51 4.37 1.78
N MET A 159 -13.26 4.03 2.82
CA MET A 159 -13.06 2.78 3.57
C MET A 159 -13.20 1.54 2.66
N LYS A 160 -14.18 1.52 1.76
CA LYS A 160 -14.35 0.44 0.78
C LYS A 160 -13.16 0.33 -0.18
N VAL A 161 -12.62 1.46 -0.63
CA VAL A 161 -11.47 1.53 -1.56
C VAL A 161 -10.18 1.14 -0.86
N PHE A 162 -9.92 1.65 0.35
CA PHE A 162 -8.67 1.39 1.09
C PHE A 162 -8.60 -0.02 1.68
N SER A 163 -9.73 -0.60 2.04
CA SER A 163 -9.77 -1.94 2.66
C SER A 163 -9.61 -3.08 1.66
N LYS A 164 -9.68 -2.80 0.34
CA LYS A 164 -9.69 -3.84 -0.71
C LYS A 164 -8.54 -3.65 -1.69
N GLU A 165 -7.77 -4.71 -1.86
CA GLU A 165 -6.59 -4.78 -2.73
C GLU A 165 -6.91 -4.65 -4.24
N HIS A 166 -8.20 -4.57 -4.58
CA HIS A 166 -8.70 -4.62 -5.95
C HIS A 166 -8.79 -3.26 -6.66
N PHE A 167 -8.44 -2.17 -5.98
CA PHE A 167 -8.48 -0.83 -6.58
C PHE A 167 -7.10 -0.43 -7.10
N LYS A 168 -7.05 -0.19 -8.41
CA LYS A 168 -5.82 0.16 -9.12
C LYS A 168 -5.35 1.59 -8.81
N GLU A 169 -6.30 2.49 -8.59
CA GLU A 169 -6.05 3.91 -8.27
C GLU A 169 -6.76 4.23 -6.95
N LYS A 170 -6.02 4.69 -5.97
CA LYS A 170 -6.58 5.09 -4.66
C LYS A 170 -7.19 6.51 -4.69
N ALA A 171 -7.41 7.08 -5.88
CA ALA A 171 -8.05 8.37 -6.03
C ALA A 171 -9.57 8.21 -6.07
N VAL A 172 -10.25 9.08 -5.35
CA VAL A 172 -11.71 9.20 -5.37
C VAL A 172 -12.07 10.44 -6.15
N GLY A 173 -12.76 10.24 -7.26
CA GLY A 173 -13.39 11.30 -8.04
C GLY A 173 -14.84 11.47 -7.65
N TRP A 174 -15.48 12.47 -8.23
CA TRP A 174 -16.93 12.67 -8.10
C TRP A 174 -17.58 12.99 -9.43
N LEU A 175 -18.85 12.67 -9.51
CA LEU A 175 -19.70 12.97 -10.64
C LEU A 175 -20.45 14.26 -10.36
N ALA A 176 -20.42 15.22 -11.30
CA ALA A 176 -21.18 16.45 -11.25
C ALA A 176 -22.26 16.46 -12.33
N ASP A 177 -23.37 17.14 -12.05
CA ASP A 177 -24.47 17.29 -12.99
C ASP A 177 -24.01 18.05 -14.24
N LYS A 178 -24.31 17.50 -15.40
CA LYS A 178 -23.94 18.05 -16.72
C LYS A 178 -24.58 19.41 -16.99
N ASP A 179 -25.87 19.54 -16.70
CA ASP A 179 -26.63 20.73 -17.04
C ASP A 179 -26.26 21.89 -16.10
N CYS A 180 -26.08 21.63 -14.82
CA CYS A 180 -25.51 22.60 -13.88
C CYS A 180 -24.09 23.04 -14.32
N PHE A 181 -23.23 22.10 -14.69
CA PHE A 181 -21.90 22.47 -15.20
C PHE A 181 -21.95 23.34 -16.41
N LEU A 182 -22.75 22.98 -17.42
CA LEU A 182 -22.90 23.77 -18.66
C LEU A 182 -23.57 25.11 -18.40
N ALA A 183 -24.40 25.26 -17.37
CA ALA A 183 -24.90 26.56 -16.92
C ALA A 183 -23.82 27.40 -16.20
N GLY A 184 -22.64 26.85 -15.92
CA GLY A 184 -21.60 27.53 -15.16
C GLY A 184 -21.87 27.54 -13.65
N GLU A 185 -22.71 26.60 -13.18
CA GLU A 185 -23.12 26.48 -11.80
C GLU A 185 -22.44 25.31 -11.11
N TYR A 186 -22.06 25.53 -9.86
CA TYR A 186 -21.53 24.43 -9.03
C TYR A 186 -22.69 23.56 -8.52
N SER A 187 -22.65 22.28 -8.87
CA SER A 187 -23.53 21.28 -8.29
C SER A 187 -22.83 20.47 -7.20
N ARG A 188 -23.61 19.93 -6.26
CA ARG A 188 -23.12 18.92 -5.32
C ARG A 188 -22.76 17.65 -6.08
N PRO A 189 -21.82 16.81 -5.54
CA PRO A 189 -21.57 15.52 -6.13
C PRO A 189 -22.83 14.67 -6.25
N LEU A 190 -23.07 14.09 -7.42
CA LEU A 190 -24.12 13.08 -7.64
C LEU A 190 -23.69 11.71 -7.12
N ALA A 191 -22.40 11.43 -7.22
CA ALA A 191 -21.80 10.21 -6.72
C ALA A 191 -20.29 10.40 -6.53
N TYR A 192 -19.72 9.61 -5.63
CA TYR A 192 -18.25 9.39 -5.55
C TYR A 192 -17.90 8.12 -6.30
N PHE A 193 -16.73 8.13 -6.98
CA PHE A 193 -16.30 6.99 -7.76
C PHE A 193 -14.80 6.71 -7.65
N SER A 194 -14.44 5.44 -7.77
CA SER A 194 -13.05 4.97 -7.85
C SER A 194 -12.91 3.88 -8.89
N SER A 195 -11.75 3.84 -9.57
CA SER A 195 -11.47 2.81 -10.57
C SER A 195 -11.39 1.42 -9.93
N VAL A 196 -12.00 0.44 -10.58
CA VAL A 196 -11.89 -0.97 -10.21
C VAL A 196 -10.85 -1.65 -11.11
N ASN A 197 -10.06 -2.56 -10.54
CA ASN A 197 -9.15 -3.38 -11.34
C ASN A 197 -9.97 -4.18 -12.37
N PRO A 198 -9.56 -4.26 -13.66
CA PRO A 198 -10.23 -5.09 -14.67
C PRO A 198 -10.46 -6.53 -14.24
N ASP A 199 -9.50 -7.11 -13.51
CA ASP A 199 -9.54 -8.50 -13.03
C ASP A 199 -10.40 -8.70 -11.76
N TYR A 200 -11.14 -7.66 -11.32
CA TYR A 200 -12.00 -7.78 -10.16
C TYR A 200 -13.31 -8.51 -10.50
N HIS A 201 -13.50 -9.66 -9.89
CA HIS A 201 -14.71 -10.51 -10.00
C HIS A 201 -15.51 -10.58 -8.69
N GLY A 202 -15.29 -9.65 -7.75
CA GLY A 202 -15.98 -9.64 -6.46
C GLY A 202 -17.45 -9.18 -6.55
N LYS A 203 -18.17 -9.33 -5.43
CA LYS A 203 -19.62 -9.06 -5.31
C LYS A 203 -19.99 -7.55 -5.20
N MET A 204 -19.05 -6.61 -5.33
CA MET A 204 -19.40 -5.19 -5.26
C MET A 204 -20.10 -4.75 -6.52
N GLU A 205 -21.18 -4.01 -6.35
CA GLU A 205 -21.88 -3.35 -7.45
C GLU A 205 -20.97 -2.30 -8.11
N CYS A 206 -20.76 -2.47 -9.40
CA CYS A 206 -19.90 -1.59 -10.18
C CYS A 206 -20.71 -0.95 -11.31
N TYR A 207 -20.52 0.36 -11.48
CA TYR A 207 -20.98 1.08 -12.65
C TYR A 207 -19.95 0.97 -13.77
N THR A 208 -20.42 0.80 -15.00
CA THR A 208 -19.56 0.79 -16.17
C THR A 208 -19.73 2.10 -16.93
N ARG A 209 -18.73 2.98 -16.86
CA ARG A 209 -18.67 4.16 -17.72
C ARG A 209 -18.63 3.69 -19.17
N PRO A 210 -19.51 4.18 -20.06
CA PRO A 210 -19.57 3.75 -21.46
C PRO A 210 -18.28 4.08 -22.22
N ALA A 211 -18.04 3.35 -23.31
CA ALA A 211 -17.06 3.73 -24.29
C ALA A 211 -17.59 4.88 -25.13
N GLY A 212 -16.72 5.78 -25.62
CA GLY A 212 -17.12 6.92 -26.42
C GLY A 212 -16.05 7.99 -26.48
N LEU A 213 -16.39 9.12 -27.08
CA LEU A 213 -15.54 10.30 -27.10
C LEU A 213 -15.68 11.06 -25.79
N TYR A 214 -14.55 11.41 -25.20
CA TYR A 214 -14.50 12.20 -23.97
C TYR A 214 -13.69 13.46 -24.20
N MET A 215 -14.33 14.59 -24.01
CA MET A 215 -13.70 15.89 -23.90
C MET A 215 -13.11 16.02 -22.49
N THR A 216 -11.82 16.34 -22.42
CA THR A 216 -11.06 16.33 -21.17
C THR A 216 -10.22 17.59 -21.08
N GLN A 217 -10.20 18.18 -19.90
CA GLN A 217 -9.32 19.28 -19.54
C GLN A 217 -8.74 19.06 -18.15
N ARG A 218 -7.52 19.54 -17.93
CA ARG A 218 -6.88 19.63 -16.62
C ARG A 218 -6.76 21.08 -16.23
N PHE A 219 -7.01 21.37 -14.97
CA PHE A 219 -6.90 22.73 -14.44
C PHE A 219 -6.36 22.67 -13.02
N GLN A 220 -5.79 23.76 -12.56
CA GLN A 220 -5.29 23.95 -11.19
C GLN A 220 -6.27 24.84 -10.41
N GLY A 221 -6.38 24.60 -9.10
CA GLY A 221 -7.28 25.32 -8.21
C GLY A 221 -8.54 24.52 -7.85
N THR A 222 -9.53 25.15 -7.23
CA THR A 222 -10.76 24.48 -6.81
C THR A 222 -11.80 24.45 -7.94
N PHE A 223 -12.53 23.33 -8.09
CA PHE A 223 -13.55 23.22 -9.13
C PHE A 223 -14.66 24.27 -8.97
N ARG A 224 -15.04 24.62 -7.73
CA ARG A 224 -16.09 25.61 -7.45
C ARG A 224 -15.75 26.98 -8.00
N GLU A 225 -14.50 27.40 -7.90
CA GLU A 225 -14.06 28.72 -8.35
C GLU A 225 -13.93 28.80 -9.88
N HIS A 226 -13.56 27.70 -10.53
CA HIS A 226 -13.29 27.62 -11.95
C HIS A 226 -14.49 27.14 -12.80
N VAL A 227 -15.61 26.74 -12.17
CA VAL A 227 -16.75 26.13 -12.91
C VAL A 227 -17.29 26.99 -14.07
N LYS A 228 -17.38 28.29 -13.87
CA LYS A 228 -17.88 29.23 -14.93
C LYS A 228 -16.94 29.29 -16.13
N GLU A 229 -15.67 29.49 -15.88
CA GLU A 229 -14.63 29.54 -16.90
C GLU A 229 -14.55 28.25 -17.70
N LEU A 230 -14.49 27.11 -16.97
CA LEU A 230 -14.45 25.78 -17.57
C LEU A 230 -15.69 25.48 -18.40
N ALA A 231 -16.88 25.87 -17.93
CA ALA A 231 -18.13 25.72 -18.69
C ALA A 231 -18.13 26.49 -20.00
N GLU A 232 -17.67 27.74 -19.98
CA GLU A 232 -17.58 28.56 -21.20
C GLU A 232 -16.56 27.99 -22.21
N LEU A 233 -15.43 27.52 -21.73
CA LEU A 233 -14.44 26.85 -22.58
C LEU A 233 -15.01 25.58 -23.22
N PHE A 234 -15.75 24.77 -22.46
CA PHE A 234 -16.35 23.52 -22.94
C PHE A 234 -17.47 23.84 -23.95
N LYS A 235 -18.37 24.77 -23.67
CA LYS A 235 -19.41 25.20 -24.61
C LYS A 235 -18.83 25.72 -25.92
N THR A 236 -17.86 26.63 -25.83
CA THR A 236 -17.19 27.19 -27.00
C THR A 236 -16.54 26.11 -27.85
N TYR A 237 -15.87 25.16 -27.23
CA TYR A 237 -15.23 24.04 -27.93
C TYR A 237 -16.26 23.14 -28.60
N MET A 238 -17.35 22.77 -27.91
CA MET A 238 -18.43 21.95 -28.45
C MET A 238 -19.11 22.64 -29.64
N GLN A 239 -19.45 23.90 -29.51
CA GLN A 239 -20.06 24.66 -30.63
C GLN A 239 -19.18 24.70 -31.89
N ARG A 240 -17.85 24.95 -31.70
CA ARG A 240 -16.89 24.99 -32.84
C ARG A 240 -16.73 23.63 -33.52
N ASN A 241 -16.84 22.53 -32.78
CA ASN A 241 -16.60 21.19 -33.28
C ASN A 241 -17.88 20.38 -33.52
N LYS A 242 -19.06 21.02 -33.43
CA LYS A 242 -20.38 20.39 -33.60
C LYS A 242 -20.54 19.15 -32.71
N LEU A 243 -20.38 19.35 -31.42
CA LEU A 243 -20.47 18.31 -30.40
C LEU A 243 -21.53 18.68 -29.37
N HIS A 244 -22.21 17.69 -28.80
CA HIS A 244 -23.08 17.86 -27.64
C HIS A 244 -22.69 16.88 -26.51
N ALA A 245 -23.02 17.26 -25.27
CA ALA A 245 -22.75 16.47 -24.09
C ALA A 245 -23.85 15.42 -23.86
N VAL A 246 -23.47 14.19 -23.60
CA VAL A 246 -24.40 13.04 -23.43
C VAL A 246 -24.44 12.46 -22.03
N ASP A 247 -23.42 12.67 -21.19
CA ASP A 247 -23.34 12.10 -19.83
C ASP A 247 -22.85 13.16 -18.83
N ASN A 248 -22.95 12.87 -17.56
CA ASN A 248 -22.49 13.72 -16.47
C ASN A 248 -20.96 13.96 -16.48
N LEU A 249 -20.53 15.01 -15.81
CA LEU A 249 -19.13 15.41 -15.73
C LEU A 249 -18.39 14.56 -14.70
N TYR A 250 -17.35 13.87 -15.12
CA TYR A 250 -16.43 13.13 -14.25
C TYR A 250 -15.29 14.05 -13.80
N ILE A 251 -15.14 14.25 -12.50
CA ILE A 251 -14.08 15.07 -11.90
C ILE A 251 -13.15 14.17 -11.09
N MET A 252 -11.87 14.15 -11.46
CA MET A 252 -10.85 13.31 -10.84
C MET A 252 -9.72 14.18 -10.29
N PRO A 253 -9.45 14.15 -8.99
CA PRO A 253 -8.26 14.80 -8.43
C PRO A 253 -7.01 14.05 -8.84
N LEU A 254 -6.08 14.77 -9.49
CA LEU A 254 -4.75 14.25 -9.86
C LEU A 254 -3.71 14.63 -8.80
N LYS A 255 -3.58 15.92 -8.47
CA LYS A 255 -2.80 16.46 -7.34
C LYS A 255 -3.79 16.90 -6.26
N ASN A 256 -3.66 16.42 -5.05
CA ASN A 256 -4.62 16.63 -3.96
C ASN A 256 -3.89 16.84 -2.62
N HIS A 257 -4.64 16.84 -1.51
CA HIS A 257 -4.16 17.01 -0.14
C HIS A 257 -3.05 16.04 0.32
N TRP A 258 -2.78 14.98 -0.41
CA TRP A 258 -1.64 14.09 -0.15
C TRP A 258 -0.32 14.69 -0.67
N MET A 259 -0.37 15.63 -1.61
CA MET A 259 0.78 16.14 -2.34
C MET A 259 1.07 17.62 -2.02
N THR A 260 0.06 18.35 -1.57
CA THR A 260 0.18 19.76 -1.18
C THR A 260 -0.89 20.10 -0.13
N PRO A 261 -0.58 20.94 0.86
CA PRO A 261 -1.57 21.46 1.80
C PRO A 261 -2.46 22.57 1.18
N GLU A 262 -2.02 23.19 0.07
CA GLU A 262 -2.67 24.35 -0.51
C GLU A 262 -3.73 23.94 -1.55
N PRO A 263 -5.04 24.22 -1.33
CA PRO A 263 -6.10 23.86 -2.27
C PRO A 263 -5.94 24.47 -3.67
N ASP A 264 -5.36 25.66 -3.76
CA ASP A 264 -5.12 26.38 -5.03
C ASP A 264 -4.06 25.69 -5.91
N GLU A 265 -3.29 24.77 -5.32
CA GLU A 265 -2.34 23.93 -6.03
C GLU A 265 -2.89 22.58 -6.45
N TYR A 266 -4.14 22.26 -6.11
CA TYR A 266 -4.75 21.00 -6.54
C TYR A 266 -4.90 20.99 -8.05
N ILE A 267 -4.69 19.83 -8.65
CA ILE A 267 -4.91 19.63 -10.08
C ILE A 267 -6.04 18.62 -10.24
N TYR A 268 -7.03 19.02 -10.99
CA TYR A 268 -8.15 18.16 -11.35
C TYR A 268 -8.15 17.87 -12.84
N GLN A 269 -8.66 16.72 -13.20
CA GLN A 269 -9.04 16.39 -14.56
C GLN A 269 -10.56 16.27 -14.62
N ILE A 270 -11.17 17.07 -15.45
CA ILE A 270 -12.59 16.94 -15.79
C ILE A 270 -12.73 16.19 -17.11
N SER A 271 -13.78 15.41 -17.23
CA SER A 271 -14.06 14.61 -18.45
C SER A 271 -15.56 14.56 -18.69
N LEU A 272 -15.99 15.01 -19.86
CA LEU A 272 -17.37 15.03 -20.30
C LEU A 272 -17.51 14.15 -21.54
N GLN A 273 -18.46 13.22 -21.54
CA GLN A 273 -18.74 12.42 -22.73
C GLN A 273 -19.46 13.29 -23.74
N VAL A 274 -19.02 13.23 -25.02
CA VAL A 274 -19.59 14.03 -26.12
C VAL A 274 -19.85 13.13 -27.32
N GLU A 275 -20.86 13.55 -28.10
CA GLU A 275 -21.17 12.96 -29.40
C GLU A 275 -21.25 14.06 -30.47
N PRO A 276 -20.98 13.73 -31.76
CA PRO A 276 -21.23 14.66 -32.84
C PRO A 276 -22.71 15.02 -32.94
N ASP A 277 -22.99 16.28 -33.30
CA ASP A 277 -24.35 16.69 -33.59
C ASP A 277 -24.88 15.92 -34.82
N GLU A 278 -26.12 15.44 -34.73
CA GLU A 278 -26.80 14.85 -35.88
C GLU A 278 -26.96 15.91 -36.96
N ASN A 279 -26.57 15.60 -38.21
CA ASN A 279 -26.66 16.48 -39.37
C ASN A 279 -28.11 16.71 -39.81
#